data_78c651cec6f8a39df8ec9fc6f8666742
#
_entry.id   78c651cec6f8a39df8ec9fc6f8666742
#
_cell.length_a   1.000
_cell.length_b   1.000
_cell.length_c   1.000
_cell.angle_alpha   90.00
_cell.angle_beta   90.00
_cell.angle_gamma   90.00
#
_symmetry.space_group_name_H-M   'P 1'
#
loop_
_entity.id
_entity.type
_entity.pdbx_description
1 polymer ?
#
loop_
_entity_poly.entity_id
_entity_poly.type
_entity_poly.pdbx_seq_one_letter_code
_entity_poly.pdbx_strand_id
1 'polypeptide(L)'
;MTAPLIYLIAGEQSGDAIGARLIHAIRAKRPDATFAGIGGSAMAEQGLTSLFPIRALALMGLLEVLPKIFELKALLRQTVADIQARRPDVLVTIDSPGFTLRVLKALQPTTLRRAHYVAPQVWAWRENRVKHYPGLWDELLCLLPFEPAFFARHNLQARFVGHPVLESGADTGNAERFRARHAIAADAKILTVMPGSRTTEVYRLLPILEQTIRLLPEPVVPVVPLAGPVEAVVRERTASWPIRPILVADTAGKHDAFA
;
A
#
# COMPACT_ATOMS: atom_id res chain seq x y z
N MET A 1 -17.94 26.22 14.39
CA MET A 1 -16.94 25.86 13.33
C MET A 1 -17.59 24.75 12.50
N THR A 2 -17.59 24.86 11.19
CA THR A 2 -18.12 23.82 10.31
C THR A 2 -17.28 22.56 10.41
N ALA A 3 -17.89 21.38 10.29
CA ALA A 3 -17.21 20.10 10.26
C ALA A 3 -16.20 20.07 9.09
N PRO A 4 -14.90 19.76 9.32
CA PRO A 4 -13.91 19.77 8.23
C PRO A 4 -14.16 18.62 7.28
N LEU A 5 -14.06 18.91 5.98
CA LEU A 5 -14.09 17.91 4.92
C LEU A 5 -12.65 17.56 4.49
N ILE A 6 -12.28 16.31 4.64
CA ILE A 6 -10.98 15.79 4.24
C ILE A 6 -11.15 14.89 3.03
N TYR A 7 -10.46 15.22 1.94
CA TYR A 7 -10.50 14.43 0.71
C TYR A 7 -9.27 13.52 0.64
N LEU A 8 -9.48 12.21 0.58
CA LEU A 8 -8.41 11.21 0.56
C LEU A 8 -8.33 10.51 -0.79
N ILE A 9 -7.12 10.29 -1.27
CA ILE A 9 -6.89 9.53 -2.52
C ILE A 9 -5.87 8.44 -2.26
N ALA A 10 -6.31 7.18 -2.29
CA ALA A 10 -5.46 6.00 -2.33
C ALA A 10 -5.57 5.33 -3.71
N GLY A 11 -4.44 4.94 -4.30
CA GLY A 11 -4.42 4.30 -5.63
C GLY A 11 -4.24 2.79 -5.61
N GLU A 12 -3.86 2.22 -4.46
CA GLU A 12 -3.59 0.80 -4.26
C GLU A 12 -4.08 0.33 -2.89
N GLN A 13 -4.16 -1.00 -2.68
CA GLN A 13 -4.62 -1.57 -1.41
C GLN A 13 -3.74 -1.18 -0.20
N SER A 14 -2.42 -1.02 -0.40
CA SER A 14 -1.52 -0.52 0.64
C SER A 14 -1.90 0.88 1.09
N GLY A 15 -2.17 1.77 0.14
CA GLY A 15 -2.65 3.13 0.40
C GLY A 15 -4.04 3.16 1.04
N ASP A 16 -4.93 2.25 0.67
CA ASP A 16 -6.26 2.10 1.27
C ASP A 16 -6.16 1.73 2.77
N ALA A 17 -5.31 0.78 3.12
CA ALA A 17 -5.07 0.41 4.52
C ALA A 17 -4.49 1.57 5.34
N ILE A 18 -3.56 2.35 4.77
CA ILE A 18 -3.01 3.55 5.39
C ILE A 18 -4.12 4.61 5.56
N GLY A 19 -4.92 4.83 4.52
CA GLY A 19 -6.04 5.78 4.54
C GLY A 19 -7.09 5.44 5.59
N ALA A 20 -7.42 4.18 5.75
CA ALA A 20 -8.36 3.71 6.78
C ALA A 20 -7.87 4.01 8.20
N ARG A 21 -6.60 3.76 8.49
CA ARG A 21 -5.98 4.11 9.78
C ARG A 21 -5.96 5.62 10.01
N LEU A 22 -5.64 6.39 8.96
CA LEU A 22 -5.67 7.85 9.03
C LEU A 22 -7.07 8.38 9.34
N ILE A 23 -8.12 7.86 8.70
CA ILE A 23 -9.52 8.21 8.99
C ILE A 23 -9.84 7.91 10.46
N HIS A 24 -9.50 6.71 10.92
CA HIS A 24 -9.72 6.30 12.32
C HIS A 24 -9.03 7.26 13.31
N ALA A 25 -7.75 7.55 13.07
CA ALA A 25 -6.97 8.45 13.94
C ALA A 25 -7.49 9.91 13.94
N ILE A 26 -7.94 10.40 12.78
CA ILE A 26 -8.55 11.74 12.68
C ILE A 26 -9.87 11.77 13.44
N ARG A 27 -10.74 10.77 13.29
CA ARG A 27 -12.02 10.71 14.02
C ARG A 27 -11.84 10.67 15.54
N ALA A 28 -10.82 9.98 16.02
CA ALA A 28 -10.52 9.95 17.44
C ALA A 28 -10.23 11.37 18.00
N LYS A 29 -9.67 12.28 17.19
CA LYS A 29 -9.35 13.66 17.57
C LYS A 29 -10.40 14.69 17.12
N ARG A 30 -11.09 14.40 16.03
CA ARG A 30 -12.09 15.26 15.40
C ARG A 30 -13.29 14.42 14.94
N PRO A 31 -14.18 14.06 15.90
CA PRO A 31 -15.37 13.22 15.61
C PRO A 31 -16.32 13.83 14.57
N ASP A 32 -16.29 15.14 14.41
CA ASP A 32 -17.07 15.92 13.45
C ASP A 32 -16.51 15.87 12.02
N ALA A 33 -15.27 15.39 11.82
CA ALA A 33 -14.65 15.36 10.49
C ALA A 33 -15.40 14.43 9.51
N THR A 34 -15.59 14.93 8.29
CA THR A 34 -16.20 14.20 7.17
C THR A 34 -15.14 13.84 6.12
N PHE A 35 -15.40 12.75 5.40
CA PHE A 35 -14.43 12.20 4.47
C PHE A 35 -15.06 11.94 3.11
N ALA A 36 -14.32 12.26 2.05
CA ALA A 36 -14.66 11.96 0.67
C ALA A 36 -13.40 11.53 -0.09
N GLY A 37 -13.52 10.98 -1.28
CA GLY A 37 -12.37 10.69 -2.11
C GLY A 37 -12.37 9.34 -2.79
N ILE A 38 -11.19 8.72 -2.91
CA ILE A 38 -10.95 7.45 -3.59
C ILE A 38 -10.26 6.51 -2.63
N GLY A 39 -10.88 5.36 -2.36
CA GLY A 39 -10.35 4.31 -1.48
C GLY A 39 -10.92 2.95 -1.84
N GLY A 40 -10.47 1.94 -1.11
CA GLY A 40 -10.93 0.57 -1.22
C GLY A 40 -11.83 0.15 -0.06
N SER A 41 -11.84 -1.15 0.23
CA SER A 41 -12.69 -1.74 1.28
C SER A 41 -12.33 -1.27 2.69
N ALA A 42 -11.03 -1.09 2.99
CA ALA A 42 -10.61 -0.66 4.32
C ALA A 42 -11.08 0.76 4.66
N MET A 43 -10.98 1.69 3.71
CA MET A 43 -11.52 3.05 3.90
C MET A 43 -13.05 3.06 3.87
N ALA A 44 -13.70 2.14 3.13
CA ALA A 44 -15.15 2.00 3.11
C ALA A 44 -15.68 1.51 4.48
N GLU A 45 -15.00 0.59 5.15
CA GLU A 45 -15.29 0.19 6.54
C GLU A 45 -15.21 1.37 7.51
N GLN A 46 -14.40 2.36 7.19
CA GLN A 46 -14.35 3.64 7.89
C GLN A 46 -15.38 4.66 7.38
N GLY A 47 -16.35 4.25 6.58
CA GLY A 47 -17.45 5.09 6.10
C GLY A 47 -17.11 6.04 4.95
N LEU A 48 -15.99 5.85 4.24
CA LEU A 48 -15.70 6.59 3.03
C LEU A 48 -16.40 5.94 1.84
N THR A 49 -17.21 6.72 1.11
CA THR A 49 -17.76 6.29 -0.18
C THR A 49 -16.80 6.71 -1.28
N SER A 50 -16.20 5.73 -1.97
CA SER A 50 -15.23 5.98 -3.03
C SER A 50 -15.90 6.56 -4.28
N LEU A 51 -15.26 7.57 -4.89
CA LEU A 51 -15.73 8.20 -6.14
C LEU A 51 -15.82 7.20 -7.29
N PHE A 52 -14.90 6.24 -7.34
CA PHE A 52 -14.91 5.09 -8.24
C PHE A 52 -14.10 3.93 -7.61
N PRO A 53 -14.24 2.70 -8.11
CA PRO A 53 -13.51 1.57 -7.55
C PRO A 53 -11.98 1.74 -7.67
N ILE A 54 -11.25 1.60 -6.56
CA ILE A 54 -9.78 1.75 -6.50
C ILE A 54 -9.04 0.87 -7.51
N ARG A 55 -9.61 -0.30 -7.86
CA ARG A 55 -9.06 -1.20 -8.89
C ARG A 55 -8.90 -0.55 -10.26
N ALA A 56 -9.66 0.51 -10.58
CA ALA A 56 -9.50 1.26 -11.81
C ALA A 56 -8.12 1.96 -11.92
N LEU A 57 -7.46 2.22 -10.79
CA LEU A 57 -6.11 2.78 -10.71
C LEU A 57 -5.02 1.70 -10.64
N ALA A 58 -5.32 0.51 -10.11
CA ALA A 58 -4.36 -0.56 -9.86
C ALA A 58 -3.92 -1.33 -11.13
N LEU A 59 -4.63 -1.15 -12.25
CA LEU A 59 -4.40 -1.87 -13.51
C LEU A 59 -3.22 -1.34 -14.35
N MET A 60 -2.30 -0.58 -13.75
CA MET A 60 -1.22 0.08 -14.48
C MET A 60 0.10 -0.70 -14.45
N GLY A 61 0.14 -1.86 -15.07
CA GLY A 61 1.39 -2.47 -15.54
C GLY A 61 1.93 -1.72 -16.77
N LEU A 62 3.26 -1.63 -16.91
CA LEU A 62 3.94 -0.81 -17.94
C LEU A 62 3.49 -1.11 -19.38
N LEU A 63 3.04 -2.33 -19.68
CA LEU A 63 2.60 -2.79 -21.01
C LEU A 63 1.10 -2.59 -21.26
N GLU A 64 0.30 -2.32 -20.23
CA GLU A 64 -1.15 -2.15 -20.33
C GLU A 64 -1.57 -0.66 -20.41
N VAL A 65 -0.60 0.26 -20.34
CA VAL A 65 -0.86 1.71 -20.21
C VAL A 65 -1.42 2.34 -21.49
N LEU A 66 -0.99 1.89 -22.67
CA LEU A 66 -1.35 2.55 -23.95
C LEU A 66 -2.86 2.54 -24.25
N PRO A 67 -3.61 1.41 -24.12
CA PRO A 67 -5.05 1.41 -24.35
C PRO A 67 -5.85 2.17 -23.26
N LYS A 68 -5.31 2.26 -22.04
CA LYS A 68 -6.00 2.83 -20.86
C LYS A 68 -5.66 4.28 -20.55
N ILE A 69 -4.83 4.93 -21.35
CA ILE A 69 -4.43 6.33 -21.12
C ILE A 69 -5.62 7.29 -21.17
N PHE A 70 -6.63 7.01 -22.01
CA PHE A 70 -7.85 7.81 -22.10
C PHE A 70 -8.74 7.62 -20.89
N GLU A 71 -8.87 6.39 -20.40
CA GLU A 71 -9.60 6.06 -19.17
C GLU A 71 -8.97 6.76 -17.97
N LEU A 72 -7.64 6.66 -17.83
CA LEU A 72 -6.91 7.33 -16.76
C LEU A 72 -7.05 8.86 -16.79
N LYS A 73 -7.05 9.47 -18.01
CA LYS A 73 -7.30 10.90 -18.16
C LYS A 73 -8.76 11.26 -17.78
N ALA A 74 -9.73 10.39 -18.05
CA ALA A 74 -11.10 10.58 -17.64
C ALA A 74 -11.24 10.53 -16.11
N LEU A 75 -10.65 9.52 -15.46
CA LEU A 75 -10.62 9.40 -14.00
C LEU A 75 -9.91 10.59 -13.33
N LEU A 76 -8.81 11.07 -13.91
CA LEU A 76 -8.11 12.26 -13.43
C LEU A 76 -9.02 13.49 -13.49
N ARG A 77 -9.71 13.72 -14.63
CA ARG A 77 -10.64 14.84 -14.78
C ARG A 77 -11.81 14.73 -13.81
N GLN A 78 -12.38 13.53 -13.65
CA GLN A 78 -13.47 13.27 -12.71
C GLN A 78 -13.04 13.60 -11.27
N THR A 79 -11.84 13.14 -10.87
CA THR A 79 -11.29 13.40 -9.53
C THR A 79 -11.09 14.90 -9.27
N VAL A 80 -10.49 15.62 -10.22
CA VAL A 80 -10.27 17.06 -10.10
C VAL A 80 -11.59 17.81 -10.01
N ALA A 81 -12.58 17.45 -10.84
CA ALA A 81 -13.91 18.07 -10.83
C ALA A 81 -14.65 17.83 -9.50
N ASP A 82 -14.56 16.61 -8.94
CA ASP A 82 -15.19 16.27 -7.65
C ASP A 82 -14.53 17.05 -6.49
N ILE A 83 -13.19 17.17 -6.47
CA ILE A 83 -12.48 17.99 -5.48
C ILE A 83 -12.91 19.46 -5.56
N GLN A 84 -12.99 20.01 -6.77
CA GLN A 84 -13.40 21.41 -6.98
C GLN A 84 -14.85 21.66 -6.57
N ALA A 85 -15.75 20.70 -6.83
CA ALA A 85 -17.16 20.78 -6.46
C ALA A 85 -17.36 20.69 -4.95
N ARG A 86 -16.64 19.76 -4.28
CA ARG A 86 -16.77 19.55 -2.82
C ARG A 86 -16.05 20.59 -1.98
N ARG A 87 -15.01 21.24 -2.53
CA ARG A 87 -14.19 22.24 -1.83
C ARG A 87 -13.70 21.77 -0.46
N PRO A 88 -12.95 20.65 -0.38
CA PRO A 88 -12.47 20.14 0.89
C PRO A 88 -11.51 21.13 1.57
N ASP A 89 -11.43 21.05 2.90
CA ASP A 89 -10.48 21.84 3.68
C ASP A 89 -9.04 21.33 3.51
N VAL A 90 -8.89 20.01 3.32
CA VAL A 90 -7.58 19.35 3.12
C VAL A 90 -7.71 18.22 2.10
N LEU A 91 -6.76 18.15 1.18
CA LEU A 91 -6.54 17.01 0.29
C LEU A 91 -5.35 16.19 0.81
N VAL A 92 -5.56 14.90 1.05
CA VAL A 92 -4.50 13.95 1.38
C VAL A 92 -4.39 12.92 0.27
N THR A 93 -3.26 12.90 -0.42
CA THR A 93 -2.94 11.87 -1.39
C THR A 93 -2.01 10.84 -0.74
N ILE A 94 -2.26 9.54 -0.98
CA ILE A 94 -1.55 8.45 -0.32
C ILE A 94 -0.88 7.57 -1.37
N ASP A 95 0.46 7.54 -1.36
CA ASP A 95 1.27 6.73 -2.29
C ASP A 95 0.86 6.93 -3.77
N SER A 96 1.03 5.89 -4.60
CA SER A 96 0.59 5.83 -6.01
C SER A 96 0.97 7.07 -6.84
N PRO A 97 2.26 7.46 -6.87
CA PRO A 97 2.70 8.72 -7.48
C PRO A 97 2.35 8.84 -8.96
N GLY A 98 2.07 7.73 -9.63
CA GLY A 98 1.62 7.71 -11.01
C GLY A 98 0.28 8.42 -11.24
N PHE A 99 -0.62 8.40 -10.27
CA PHE A 99 -1.93 9.07 -10.34
C PHE A 99 -1.96 10.29 -9.42
N THR A 100 -1.58 10.15 -8.17
CA THR A 100 -1.71 11.19 -7.15
C THR A 100 -0.95 12.47 -7.49
N LEU A 101 0.29 12.37 -8.01
CA LEU A 101 1.04 13.56 -8.42
C LEU A 101 0.41 14.28 -9.63
N ARG A 102 -0.30 13.56 -10.50
CA ARG A 102 -1.04 14.19 -11.60
C ARG A 102 -2.25 14.95 -11.11
N VAL A 103 -2.96 14.43 -10.09
CA VAL A 103 -4.06 15.15 -9.43
C VAL A 103 -3.54 16.42 -8.78
N LEU A 104 -2.47 16.33 -7.98
CA LEU A 104 -1.86 17.48 -7.33
C LEU A 104 -1.41 18.54 -8.34
N LYS A 105 -0.82 18.13 -9.46
CA LYS A 105 -0.39 19.03 -10.53
C LYS A 105 -1.60 19.68 -11.25
N ALA A 106 -2.66 18.93 -11.49
CA ALA A 106 -3.86 19.44 -12.18
C ALA A 106 -4.64 20.45 -11.34
N LEU A 107 -4.44 20.46 -10.02
CA LEU A 107 -5.04 21.43 -9.10
C LEU A 107 -4.23 22.72 -8.95
N GLN A 108 -3.07 22.85 -9.58
CA GLN A 108 -2.27 24.07 -9.51
C GLN A 108 -2.76 25.15 -10.50
N PRO A 109 -2.72 26.46 -10.14
CA PRO A 109 -2.49 26.99 -8.79
C PRO A 109 -3.73 26.81 -7.89
N THR A 110 -3.52 26.61 -6.58
CA THR A 110 -4.63 26.41 -5.63
C THR A 110 -4.28 26.89 -4.23
N THR A 111 -5.30 27.29 -3.47
CA THR A 111 -5.19 27.61 -2.04
C THR A 111 -5.58 26.40 -1.15
N LEU A 112 -6.00 25.29 -1.76
CA LEU A 112 -6.33 24.07 -1.06
C LEU A 112 -5.08 23.51 -0.34
N ARG A 113 -5.19 23.24 0.95
CA ARG A 113 -4.13 22.55 1.70
C ARG A 113 -3.98 21.10 1.24
N ARG A 114 -2.74 20.71 0.95
CA ARG A 114 -2.42 19.38 0.38
C ARG A 114 -1.32 18.71 1.19
N ALA A 115 -1.58 17.47 1.59
CA ALA A 115 -0.57 16.59 2.14
C ALA A 115 -0.37 15.39 1.21
N HIS A 116 0.88 14.99 1.01
CA HIS A 116 1.20 13.72 0.34
C HIS A 116 1.79 12.76 1.36
N TYR A 117 1.12 11.65 1.58
CA TYR A 117 1.51 10.62 2.53
C TYR A 117 2.17 9.46 1.79
N VAL A 118 3.28 8.97 2.28
CA VAL A 118 4.23 8.05 1.64
C VAL A 118 5.04 8.75 0.55
N ALA A 119 6.21 9.22 0.94
CA ALA A 119 7.11 9.93 0.04
C ALA A 119 7.51 9.08 -1.18
N PRO A 120 7.53 9.64 -2.40
CA PRO A 120 8.00 8.92 -3.57
C PRO A 120 9.46 8.47 -3.40
N GLN A 121 9.75 7.18 -3.62
CA GLN A 121 11.06 6.56 -3.41
C GLN A 121 12.09 6.96 -4.49
N VAL A 122 12.17 8.25 -4.82
CA VAL A 122 13.08 8.77 -5.85
C VAL A 122 14.53 8.79 -5.43
N TRP A 123 14.79 8.74 -4.13
CA TRP A 123 16.12 8.65 -3.54
C TRP A 123 16.83 7.34 -3.91
N ALA A 124 16.10 6.28 -4.25
CA ALA A 124 16.69 4.98 -4.59
C ALA A 124 17.29 4.95 -6.01
N TRP A 125 16.69 5.64 -7.00
CA TRP A 125 17.09 5.47 -8.41
C TRP A 125 16.62 6.56 -9.38
N ARG A 126 15.83 7.55 -8.96
CA ARG A 126 15.27 8.60 -9.85
C ARG A 126 15.28 9.98 -9.22
N GLU A 127 16.36 10.35 -8.54
CA GLU A 127 16.50 11.63 -7.84
C GLU A 127 16.13 12.84 -8.71
N ASN A 128 16.48 12.82 -10.01
CA ASN A 128 16.14 13.89 -10.96
C ASN A 128 14.63 14.22 -11.04
N ARG A 129 13.73 13.36 -10.55
CA ARG A 129 12.29 13.64 -10.52
C ARG A 129 11.91 14.66 -9.46
N VAL A 130 12.72 14.86 -8.44
CA VAL A 130 12.44 15.79 -7.34
C VAL A 130 12.25 17.22 -7.85
N LYS A 131 12.93 17.60 -8.95
CA LYS A 131 12.76 18.92 -9.61
C LYS A 131 11.32 19.24 -10.06
N HIS A 132 10.44 18.25 -10.14
CA HIS A 132 9.05 18.40 -10.56
C HIS A 132 8.06 18.46 -9.38
N TYR A 133 8.56 18.41 -8.13
CA TYR A 133 7.73 18.37 -6.93
C TYR A 133 7.42 19.72 -6.29
N PRO A 134 8.24 20.80 -6.48
CA PRO A 134 7.92 22.08 -5.86
C PRO A 134 6.48 22.52 -6.15
N GLY A 135 5.76 22.90 -5.08
CA GLY A 135 4.38 23.38 -5.15
C GLY A 135 3.32 22.29 -5.33
N LEU A 136 3.66 21.00 -5.37
CA LEU A 136 2.64 19.92 -5.46
C LEU A 136 1.88 19.73 -4.15
N TRP A 137 2.55 19.87 -3.02
CA TRP A 137 1.98 19.72 -1.68
C TRP A 137 2.54 20.76 -0.72
N ASP A 138 1.84 20.95 0.39
CA ASP A 138 2.27 21.82 1.47
C ASP A 138 3.00 21.02 2.55
N GLU A 139 2.66 19.72 2.72
CA GLU A 139 3.30 18.77 3.62
C GLU A 139 3.59 17.44 2.92
N LEU A 140 4.81 16.93 3.08
CA LEU A 140 5.21 15.57 2.68
C LEU A 140 5.41 14.72 3.93
N LEU A 141 4.62 13.67 4.08
CA LEU A 141 4.66 12.76 5.21
C LEU A 141 5.47 11.51 4.86
N CYS A 142 6.62 11.36 5.48
CA CYS A 142 7.63 10.35 5.19
C CYS A 142 7.52 9.16 6.13
N LEU A 143 7.70 7.95 5.61
CA LEU A 143 7.69 6.71 6.38
C LEU A 143 9.06 6.32 6.94
N LEU A 144 10.15 6.80 6.34
CA LEU A 144 11.50 6.43 6.71
C LEU A 144 12.24 7.65 7.32
N PRO A 145 13.04 7.44 8.38
CA PRO A 145 13.61 8.54 9.16
C PRO A 145 14.63 9.39 8.39
N PHE A 146 15.23 8.85 7.32
CA PHE A 146 16.21 9.59 6.50
C PHE A 146 15.57 10.43 5.37
N GLU A 147 14.31 10.16 5.00
CA GLU A 147 13.65 10.83 3.88
C GLU A 147 13.52 12.34 4.06
N PRO A 148 13.17 12.88 5.25
CA PRO A 148 13.12 14.33 5.44
C PRO A 148 14.44 15.03 5.11
N ALA A 149 15.58 14.46 5.52
CA ALA A 149 16.89 15.00 5.21
C ALA A 149 17.21 14.97 3.71
N PHE A 150 16.76 13.94 3.00
CA PHE A 150 16.86 13.86 1.55
C PHE A 150 16.06 14.97 0.87
N PHE A 151 14.77 15.13 1.20
CA PHE A 151 13.92 16.15 0.58
C PHE A 151 14.31 17.58 0.95
N ALA A 152 14.83 17.81 2.15
CA ALA A 152 15.35 19.12 2.58
C ALA A 152 16.51 19.61 1.67
N ARG A 153 17.38 18.72 1.19
CA ARG A 153 18.44 19.06 0.22
C ARG A 153 17.90 19.61 -1.11
N HIS A 154 16.65 19.35 -1.40
CA HIS A 154 15.93 19.81 -2.58
C HIS A 154 14.94 20.96 -2.28
N ASN A 155 15.07 21.61 -1.11
CA ASN A 155 14.17 22.67 -0.64
C ASN A 155 12.69 22.24 -0.54
N LEU A 156 12.44 20.97 -0.25
CA LEU A 156 11.10 20.43 -0.01
C LEU A 156 10.91 20.14 1.48
N GLN A 157 9.85 20.70 2.05
CA GLN A 157 9.50 20.38 3.43
C GLN A 157 8.91 18.97 3.50
N ALA A 158 9.44 18.19 4.44
CA ALA A 158 9.01 16.81 4.67
C ALA A 158 9.10 16.48 6.17
N ARG A 159 8.20 15.64 6.64
CA ARG A 159 8.12 15.24 8.04
C ARG A 159 8.10 13.71 8.16
N PHE A 160 8.95 13.18 9.01
CA PHE A 160 8.88 11.78 9.40
C PHE A 160 7.67 11.55 10.33
N VAL A 161 6.82 10.59 9.99
CA VAL A 161 5.60 10.27 10.74
C VAL A 161 5.55 8.83 11.23
N GLY A 162 6.62 8.05 10.98
CA GLY A 162 6.67 6.63 11.31
C GLY A 162 6.09 5.74 10.20
N HIS A 163 6.43 4.45 10.26
CA HIS A 163 5.95 3.47 9.28
C HIS A 163 4.72 2.75 9.82
N PRO A 164 3.60 2.67 9.07
CA PRO A 164 2.35 2.05 9.53
C PRO A 164 2.49 0.57 9.92
N VAL A 165 3.55 -0.11 9.48
CA VAL A 165 3.82 -1.50 9.86
C VAL A 165 4.00 -1.65 11.38
N LEU A 166 4.50 -0.63 12.08
CA LEU A 166 4.67 -0.65 13.53
C LEU A 166 3.33 -0.74 14.29
N GLU A 167 2.23 -0.36 13.65
CA GLU A 167 0.88 -0.45 14.20
C GLU A 167 0.09 -1.65 13.66
N SER A 168 0.74 -2.51 12.86
CA SER A 168 0.09 -3.65 12.23
C SER A 168 -0.14 -4.83 13.17
N GLY A 169 0.53 -4.84 14.33
CA GLY A 169 0.58 -5.98 15.25
C GLY A 169 1.49 -7.11 14.77
N ALA A 170 2.37 -6.84 13.79
CA ALA A 170 3.30 -7.87 13.29
C ALA A 170 4.29 -8.33 14.37
N ASP A 171 4.56 -7.50 15.35
CA ASP A 171 5.37 -7.78 16.53
C ASP A 171 4.64 -8.66 17.60
N THR A 172 3.35 -8.92 17.43
CA THR A 172 2.56 -9.79 18.31
C THR A 172 2.53 -11.25 17.86
N GLY A 173 3.30 -11.59 16.82
CA GLY A 173 3.44 -12.94 16.32
C GLY A 173 4.03 -13.89 17.38
N ASN A 174 3.65 -15.17 17.30
CA ASN A 174 4.07 -16.20 18.22
C ASN A 174 4.43 -17.49 17.48
N ALA A 175 5.74 -17.80 17.42
CA ALA A 175 6.26 -18.98 16.74
C ALA A 175 5.77 -20.30 17.34
N GLU A 176 5.61 -20.37 18.67
CA GLU A 176 5.13 -21.59 19.34
C GLU A 176 3.65 -21.86 19.00
N ARG A 177 2.81 -20.81 19.00
CA ARG A 177 1.42 -20.89 18.58
C ARG A 177 1.29 -21.35 17.13
N PHE A 178 2.16 -20.84 16.24
CA PHE A 178 2.22 -21.26 14.84
C PHE A 178 2.56 -22.74 14.72
N ARG A 179 3.62 -23.19 15.41
CA ARG A 179 4.05 -24.61 15.41
C ARG A 179 2.97 -25.54 15.94
N ALA A 180 2.34 -25.18 17.06
CA ALA A 180 1.26 -25.95 17.64
C ALA A 180 0.05 -26.07 16.68
N ARG A 181 -0.35 -24.95 16.05
CA ARG A 181 -1.48 -24.89 15.11
C ARG A 181 -1.28 -25.79 13.89
N HIS A 182 -0.02 -25.91 13.43
CA HIS A 182 0.31 -26.65 12.20
C HIS A 182 1.06 -27.97 12.44
N ALA A 183 1.10 -28.43 13.69
CA ALA A 183 1.78 -29.67 14.10
C ALA A 183 3.23 -29.75 13.61
N ILE A 184 3.98 -28.64 13.70
CA ILE A 184 5.37 -28.53 13.29
C ILE A 184 6.26 -28.92 14.49
N ALA A 185 7.20 -29.84 14.29
CA ALA A 185 8.15 -30.25 15.32
C ALA A 185 8.99 -29.06 15.81
N ALA A 186 9.39 -29.09 17.10
CA ALA A 186 10.11 -27.97 17.71
C ALA A 186 11.47 -27.70 17.05
N ASP A 187 12.13 -28.72 16.55
CA ASP A 187 13.42 -28.69 15.87
C ASP A 187 13.32 -28.44 14.35
N ALA A 188 12.12 -28.52 13.77
CA ALA A 188 11.95 -28.30 12.34
C ALA A 188 12.24 -26.85 11.96
N LYS A 189 12.99 -26.66 10.88
CA LYS A 189 13.28 -25.32 10.33
C LYS A 189 12.09 -24.82 9.49
N ILE A 190 11.54 -23.69 9.87
CA ILE A 190 10.49 -23.01 9.09
C ILE A 190 11.15 -22.05 8.12
N LEU A 191 10.70 -22.08 6.85
CA LEU A 191 11.10 -21.14 5.82
C LEU A 191 9.87 -20.35 5.32
N THR A 192 9.79 -19.08 5.66
CA THR A 192 8.76 -18.21 5.11
C THR A 192 9.08 -17.81 3.69
N VAL A 193 8.19 -18.12 2.77
CA VAL A 193 8.35 -17.94 1.32
C VAL A 193 7.37 -16.88 0.83
N MET A 194 7.86 -15.74 0.34
CA MET A 194 7.05 -14.60 -0.07
C MET A 194 7.10 -14.40 -1.58
N PRO A 195 6.14 -14.95 -2.37
CA PRO A 195 6.16 -14.89 -3.82
C PRO A 195 5.71 -13.53 -4.39
N GLY A 196 5.30 -12.59 -3.54
CA GLY A 196 4.79 -11.29 -3.92
C GLY A 196 3.27 -11.18 -3.82
N SER A 197 2.77 -9.99 -4.08
CA SER A 197 1.33 -9.63 -4.01
C SER A 197 0.69 -9.34 -5.37
N ARG A 198 1.47 -9.36 -6.45
CA ARG A 198 1.02 -9.14 -7.83
C ARG A 198 1.15 -10.42 -8.64
N THR A 199 0.20 -10.66 -9.53
CA THR A 199 0.18 -11.86 -10.38
C THR A 199 1.48 -12.05 -11.15
N THR A 200 2.04 -10.99 -11.73
CA THR A 200 3.32 -11.04 -12.46
C THR A 200 4.51 -11.43 -11.58
N GLU A 201 4.54 -10.99 -10.32
CA GLU A 201 5.56 -11.37 -9.35
C GLU A 201 5.45 -12.86 -9.03
N VAL A 202 4.24 -13.31 -8.71
CA VAL A 202 3.96 -14.72 -8.37
C VAL A 202 4.37 -15.66 -9.49
N TYR A 203 4.00 -15.37 -10.75
CA TYR A 203 4.37 -16.20 -11.89
C TYR A 203 5.88 -16.29 -12.12
N ARG A 204 6.62 -15.24 -11.80
CA ARG A 204 8.09 -15.21 -11.95
C ARG A 204 8.83 -15.85 -10.78
N LEU A 205 8.36 -15.62 -9.56
CA LEU A 205 9.08 -16.02 -8.35
C LEU A 205 8.77 -17.44 -7.88
N LEU A 206 7.51 -17.91 -7.97
CA LEU A 206 7.16 -19.25 -7.48
C LEU A 206 8.01 -20.37 -8.05
N PRO A 207 8.30 -20.45 -9.36
CA PRO A 207 9.16 -21.51 -9.90
C PRO A 207 10.59 -21.46 -9.35
N ILE A 208 11.13 -20.25 -9.13
CA ILE A 208 12.48 -20.06 -8.58
C ILE A 208 12.48 -20.47 -7.12
N LEU A 209 11.48 -20.07 -6.35
CA LEU A 209 11.34 -20.41 -4.94
C LEU A 209 11.19 -21.93 -4.74
N GLU A 210 10.39 -22.60 -5.57
CA GLU A 210 10.27 -24.06 -5.55
C GLU A 210 11.61 -24.74 -5.78
N GLN A 211 12.35 -24.34 -6.82
CA GLN A 211 13.67 -24.91 -7.11
C GLN A 211 14.65 -24.63 -5.98
N THR A 212 14.63 -23.43 -5.40
CA THR A 212 15.48 -23.08 -4.27
C THR A 212 15.23 -24.01 -3.07
N ILE A 213 13.96 -24.27 -2.73
CA ILE A 213 13.59 -25.16 -1.63
C ILE A 213 14.11 -26.59 -1.87
N ARG A 214 14.06 -27.06 -3.11
CA ARG A 214 14.60 -28.41 -3.50
C ARG A 214 16.11 -28.52 -3.34
N LEU A 215 16.83 -27.42 -3.48
CA LEU A 215 18.29 -27.37 -3.42
C LEU A 215 18.84 -27.10 -2.01
N LEU A 216 17.96 -26.84 -1.03
CA LEU A 216 18.42 -26.65 0.34
C LEU A 216 19.05 -27.95 0.90
N PRO A 217 20.20 -27.85 1.57
CA PRO A 217 20.90 -29.02 2.10
C PRO A 217 20.18 -29.69 3.27
N GLU A 218 19.26 -28.96 3.91
CA GLU A 218 18.49 -29.45 5.05
C GLU A 218 17.00 -29.32 4.78
N PRO A 219 16.17 -30.24 5.27
CA PRO A 219 14.73 -30.16 5.12
C PRO A 219 14.15 -28.95 5.85
N VAL A 220 13.22 -28.27 5.20
CA VAL A 220 12.51 -27.13 5.75
C VAL A 220 10.99 -27.32 5.63
N VAL A 221 10.24 -26.66 6.49
CA VAL A 221 8.78 -26.52 6.38
C VAL A 221 8.51 -25.18 5.68
N PRO A 222 8.18 -25.18 4.38
CA PRO A 222 7.86 -23.93 3.69
C PRO A 222 6.51 -23.40 4.14
N VAL A 223 6.44 -22.09 4.40
CA VAL A 223 5.22 -21.37 4.78
C VAL A 223 5.02 -20.22 3.82
N VAL A 224 3.84 -20.13 3.19
CA VAL A 224 3.51 -19.07 2.24
C VAL A 224 2.38 -18.20 2.78
N PRO A 225 2.68 -16.98 3.22
CA PRO A 225 1.65 -15.99 3.54
C PRO A 225 0.93 -15.55 2.26
N LEU A 226 -0.40 -15.70 2.21
CA LEU A 226 -1.20 -15.41 1.04
C LEU A 226 -1.62 -13.94 0.99
N ALA A 227 -1.38 -13.28 -0.13
CA ALA A 227 -1.97 -11.98 -0.41
C ALA A 227 -3.29 -12.18 -1.18
N GLY A 228 -4.38 -11.56 -0.72
CA GLY A 228 -5.72 -11.78 -1.28
C GLY A 228 -5.82 -11.74 -2.80
N PRO A 229 -5.23 -10.74 -3.51
CA PRO A 229 -5.32 -10.66 -4.97
C PRO A 229 -4.72 -11.84 -5.74
N VAL A 230 -3.77 -12.56 -5.12
CA VAL A 230 -3.02 -13.66 -5.79
C VAL A 230 -3.24 -15.01 -5.11
N GLU A 231 -4.11 -15.08 -4.11
CA GLU A 231 -4.34 -16.28 -3.32
C GLU A 231 -4.68 -17.51 -4.18
N ALA A 232 -5.62 -17.37 -5.12
CA ALA A 232 -6.04 -18.48 -5.99
C ALA A 232 -4.87 -19.04 -6.82
N VAL A 233 -4.06 -18.14 -7.41
CA VAL A 233 -2.91 -18.52 -8.23
C VAL A 233 -1.83 -19.20 -7.39
N VAL A 234 -1.57 -18.69 -6.18
CA VAL A 234 -0.57 -19.29 -5.28
C VAL A 234 -1.02 -20.68 -4.85
N ARG A 235 -2.30 -20.86 -4.46
CA ARG A 235 -2.86 -22.18 -4.07
C ARG A 235 -2.76 -23.19 -5.21
N GLU A 236 -3.14 -22.79 -6.43
CA GLU A 236 -3.07 -23.65 -7.61
C GLU A 236 -1.62 -24.10 -7.88
N ARG A 237 -0.69 -23.14 -7.91
CA ARG A 237 0.68 -23.40 -8.30
C ARG A 237 1.50 -24.14 -7.25
N THR A 238 1.21 -23.98 -5.99
CA THR A 238 1.90 -24.70 -4.91
C THR A 238 1.34 -26.08 -4.64
N ALA A 239 0.17 -26.43 -5.20
CA ALA A 239 -0.42 -27.74 -5.03
C ALA A 239 0.43 -28.90 -5.58
N SER A 240 1.23 -28.64 -6.62
CA SER A 240 2.14 -29.61 -7.27
C SER A 240 3.55 -29.62 -6.66
N TRP A 241 3.83 -28.80 -5.67
CA TRP A 241 5.15 -28.77 -5.08
C TRP A 241 5.47 -30.09 -4.33
N PRO A 242 6.67 -30.64 -4.47
CA PRO A 242 7.04 -31.90 -3.80
C PRO A 242 7.05 -31.76 -2.28
N ILE A 243 7.39 -30.57 -1.77
CA ILE A 243 7.25 -30.20 -0.36
C ILE A 243 6.12 -29.19 -0.30
N ARG A 244 4.92 -29.68 0.11
CA ARG A 244 3.71 -28.82 0.18
C ARG A 244 3.90 -27.72 1.22
N PRO A 245 3.75 -26.46 0.87
CA PRO A 245 3.84 -25.38 1.83
C PRO A 245 2.58 -25.28 2.70
N ILE A 246 2.73 -24.77 3.89
CA ILE A 246 1.64 -24.30 4.71
C ILE A 246 1.20 -22.94 4.16
N LEU A 247 -0.07 -22.84 3.77
CA LEU A 247 -0.66 -21.61 3.21
C LEU A 247 -1.40 -20.85 4.30
N VAL A 248 -1.02 -19.61 4.55
CA VAL A 248 -1.56 -18.78 5.63
C VAL A 248 -2.31 -17.59 5.06
N ALA A 249 -3.63 -17.54 5.25
CA ALA A 249 -4.49 -16.48 4.73
C ALA A 249 -4.80 -15.39 5.77
N ASP A 250 -5.05 -15.80 7.01
CA ASP A 250 -5.43 -14.89 8.11
C ASP A 250 -4.25 -14.07 8.63
N THR A 251 -4.56 -12.84 9.09
CA THR A 251 -3.54 -11.88 9.54
C THR A 251 -2.80 -12.38 10.77
N ALA A 252 -3.48 -12.95 11.75
CA ALA A 252 -2.85 -13.46 12.97
C ALA A 252 -1.87 -14.60 12.66
N GLY A 253 -2.29 -15.55 11.81
CA GLY A 253 -1.43 -16.63 11.35
C GLY A 253 -0.21 -16.15 10.57
N LYS A 254 -0.34 -15.06 9.78
CA LYS A 254 0.81 -14.44 9.10
C LYS A 254 1.79 -13.84 10.09
N HIS A 255 1.32 -13.14 11.12
CA HIS A 255 2.18 -12.60 12.17
C HIS A 255 2.91 -13.73 12.91
N ASP A 256 2.19 -14.82 13.21
CA ASP A 256 2.79 -15.99 13.85
C ASP A 256 3.82 -16.68 12.97
N ALA A 257 3.62 -16.72 11.66
CA ALA A 257 4.57 -17.28 10.70
C ALA A 257 5.85 -16.43 10.53
N PHE A 258 5.82 -15.15 10.90
CA PHE A 258 6.97 -14.24 10.85
C PHE A 258 7.75 -14.20 12.16
N ALA A 259 7.21 -14.69 13.26
CA ALA A 259 7.83 -14.73 14.57
C ALA A 259 8.83 -15.92 14.69
#